data_8c1198f5ce01d349b295d47553fb8e2b
#
_entry.id   8c1198f5ce01d349b295d47553fb8e2b
#
_cell.length_a   1.000
_cell.length_b   1.000
_cell.length_c   1.000
_cell.angle_alpha   90.00
_cell.angle_beta   90.00
_cell.angle_gamma   90.00
#
_symmetry.space_group_name_H-M   'P 1'
#
loop_
_entity.id
_entity.type
_entity.pdbx_description
1 polymer ?
#
loop_
_entity_poly.entity_id
_entity_poly.type
_entity_poly.pdbx_seq_one_letter_code
_entity_poly.pdbx_strand_id
1 'polypeptide(L)'
;MGKKTFERQKSKVSVNNSESRDRPVTSDTPQGGVLLPILFALYINDMPECVNASTYLFADETKIYKEISCEDDVSGLQADLDQLQKWSDTWLLKFHPNKCKVMTVSNKTKLENKSSYHLYNNEGEEVELEMSEGEKDIRVLVDRNLSFSKHITQKVNKTNSIMGLIRNTQRQCGPLTLRRTLN
;
A
#
# COMPACT_ATOMS: atom_id res chain seq x y z
N MET A 1 3.21 18.99 -29.93
CA MET A 1 3.19 17.54 -30.18
C MET A 1 2.56 16.74 -29.03
N GLY A 2 1.65 17.32 -28.25
CA GLY A 2 1.10 16.76 -27.01
C GLY A 2 -0.41 16.48 -26.98
N LYS A 3 -1.14 16.55 -28.10
CA LYS A 3 -2.61 16.41 -28.09
C LYS A 3 -3.16 15.02 -28.44
N LYS A 4 -2.33 14.02 -28.74
CA LYS A 4 -2.82 12.68 -29.16
C LYS A 4 -2.82 11.60 -28.08
N THR A 5 -2.29 11.86 -26.86
CA THR A 5 -2.15 10.84 -25.83
C THR A 5 -3.43 10.58 -25.02
N PHE A 6 -4.44 11.45 -25.13
CA PHE A 6 -5.70 11.37 -24.36
C PHE A 6 -6.95 11.10 -25.23
N GLU A 7 -6.80 10.68 -26.46
CA GLU A 7 -7.97 10.31 -27.26
C GLU A 7 -8.51 8.94 -26.79
N ARG A 8 -9.65 9.01 -26.09
CA ARG A 8 -10.66 7.96 -25.82
C ARG A 8 -10.10 6.54 -25.83
N GLN A 9 -9.41 6.20 -24.76
CA GLN A 9 -9.01 4.82 -24.51
C GLN A 9 -10.27 3.97 -24.33
N LYS A 10 -10.31 2.83 -25.02
CA LYS A 10 -11.37 1.85 -24.88
C LYS A 10 -10.78 0.62 -24.20
N SER A 11 -11.52 0.03 -23.29
CA SER A 11 -11.19 -1.27 -22.72
C SER A 11 -12.14 -2.35 -23.20
N LYS A 12 -11.61 -3.53 -23.44
CA LYS A 12 -12.38 -4.75 -23.71
C LYS A 12 -11.80 -5.90 -22.92
N VAL A 13 -12.65 -6.86 -22.55
CA VAL A 13 -12.26 -8.09 -21.90
C VAL A 13 -12.29 -9.22 -22.92
N SER A 14 -11.23 -10.01 -23.00
CA SER A 14 -11.15 -11.21 -23.83
C SER A 14 -11.00 -12.43 -22.94
N VAL A 15 -11.91 -13.40 -23.05
CA VAL A 15 -11.90 -14.66 -22.32
C VAL A 15 -12.26 -15.78 -23.29
N ASN A 16 -11.44 -16.81 -23.39
CA ASN A 16 -11.69 -17.99 -24.23
C ASN A 16 -12.11 -17.65 -25.68
N ASN A 17 -11.38 -16.79 -26.37
CA ASN A 17 -11.65 -16.29 -27.71
C ASN A 17 -12.97 -15.50 -27.88
N SER A 18 -13.65 -15.17 -26.79
CA SER A 18 -14.81 -14.27 -26.81
C SER A 18 -14.40 -12.91 -26.31
N GLU A 19 -14.79 -11.87 -27.02
CA GLU A 19 -14.46 -10.48 -26.68
C GLU A 19 -15.73 -9.72 -26.25
N SER A 20 -15.60 -8.92 -25.19
CA SER A 20 -16.67 -8.00 -24.79
C SER A 20 -16.77 -6.81 -25.76
N ARG A 21 -17.87 -6.08 -25.68
CA ARG A 21 -17.98 -4.77 -26.37
C ARG A 21 -16.98 -3.77 -25.78
N ASP A 22 -16.43 -2.93 -26.64
CA ASP A 22 -15.60 -1.80 -26.25
C ASP A 22 -16.37 -0.88 -25.28
N ARG A 23 -15.75 -0.53 -24.15
CA ARG A 23 -16.24 0.52 -23.25
C ARG A 23 -15.25 1.67 -23.20
N PRO A 24 -15.70 2.93 -23.29
CA PRO A 24 -14.82 4.06 -23.12
C PRO A 24 -14.27 4.09 -21.69
N VAL A 25 -12.97 4.30 -21.55
CA VAL A 25 -12.34 4.58 -20.27
C VAL A 25 -12.49 6.08 -20.01
N THR A 26 -13.31 6.44 -19.04
CA THR A 26 -13.64 7.83 -18.72
C THR A 26 -12.79 8.40 -17.58
N SER A 27 -12.21 7.53 -16.79
CA SER A 27 -11.27 7.83 -15.71
C SER A 27 -10.24 6.71 -15.67
N ASP A 28 -9.11 6.95 -15.08
CA ASP A 28 -7.94 6.11 -14.98
C ASP A 28 -6.91 6.31 -16.10
N THR A 29 -5.69 6.01 -15.72
CA THR A 29 -4.53 6.08 -16.59
C THR A 29 -4.21 4.69 -17.15
N PRO A 30 -3.71 4.57 -18.38
CA PRO A 30 -3.38 3.28 -18.99
C PRO A 30 -2.32 2.54 -18.14
N GLN A 31 -2.66 1.36 -17.66
CA GLN A 31 -1.69 0.52 -16.94
C GLN A 31 -0.53 0.15 -17.88
N GLY A 32 0.71 0.21 -17.35
CA GLY A 32 1.92 -0.17 -18.08
C GLY A 32 2.65 0.97 -18.81
N GLY A 33 2.18 2.21 -18.70
CA GLY A 33 2.91 3.36 -19.20
C GLY A 33 4.14 3.69 -18.34
N VAL A 34 5.30 3.88 -18.94
CA VAL A 34 6.56 4.23 -18.25
C VAL A 34 6.47 5.58 -17.52
N LEU A 35 5.70 6.52 -18.06
CA LEU A 35 5.56 7.87 -17.51
C LEU A 35 4.60 7.96 -16.32
N LEU A 36 3.69 6.99 -16.14
CA LEU A 36 2.65 7.06 -15.13
C LEU A 36 3.18 7.11 -13.70
N PRO A 37 4.14 6.26 -13.29
CA PRO A 37 4.69 6.34 -11.94
C PRO A 37 5.35 7.70 -11.65
N ILE A 38 5.97 8.31 -12.68
CA ILE A 38 6.62 9.62 -12.55
C ILE A 38 5.57 10.72 -12.39
N LEU A 39 4.52 10.69 -13.22
CA LEU A 39 3.42 11.66 -13.13
C LEU A 39 2.67 11.54 -11.81
N PHE A 40 2.45 10.31 -11.32
CA PHE A 40 1.82 10.10 -10.03
C PHE A 40 2.70 10.63 -8.88
N ALA A 41 4.01 10.35 -8.91
CA ALA A 41 4.94 10.88 -7.91
C ALA A 41 4.97 12.42 -7.90
N LEU A 42 4.93 13.05 -9.07
CA LEU A 42 4.82 14.52 -9.17
C LEU A 42 3.48 15.03 -8.64
N TYR A 43 2.41 14.28 -8.88
CA TYR A 43 1.05 14.65 -8.46
C TYR A 43 0.88 14.67 -6.94
N ILE A 44 1.52 13.74 -6.22
CA ILE A 44 1.42 13.62 -4.75
C ILE A 44 2.57 14.29 -4.01
N ASN A 45 3.49 14.94 -4.71
CA ASN A 45 4.76 15.43 -4.14
C ASN A 45 4.58 16.50 -3.06
N ASP A 46 3.51 17.29 -3.14
CA ASP A 46 3.20 18.36 -2.17
C ASP A 46 2.40 17.87 -0.94
N MET A 47 1.89 16.62 -0.99
CA MET A 47 1.11 16.06 0.11
C MET A 47 1.85 16.08 1.47
N PRO A 48 3.14 15.73 1.58
CA PRO A 48 3.85 15.79 2.86
C PRO A 48 3.96 17.21 3.46
N GLU A 49 3.87 18.25 2.62
CA GLU A 49 3.98 19.64 3.07
C GLU A 49 2.71 20.13 3.81
N CYS A 50 1.60 19.38 3.67
CA CYS A 50 0.32 19.73 4.28
C CYS A 50 0.26 19.39 5.77
N VAL A 51 1.19 18.58 6.29
CA VAL A 51 1.15 18.03 7.65
C VAL A 51 2.44 18.28 8.41
N ASN A 52 2.34 18.32 9.75
CA ASN A 52 3.51 18.48 10.61
C ASN A 52 4.15 17.15 10.99
N ALA A 53 3.41 16.05 10.89
CA ALA A 53 3.92 14.70 11.15
C ALA A 53 4.88 14.25 10.04
N SER A 54 5.83 13.41 10.39
CA SER A 54 6.72 12.81 9.39
C SER A 54 5.94 11.93 8.44
N THR A 55 6.04 12.21 7.14
CA THR A 55 5.28 11.52 6.10
C THR A 55 6.21 10.82 5.13
N TYR A 56 5.89 9.58 4.79
CA TYR A 56 6.60 8.78 3.80
C TYR A 56 5.63 8.28 2.74
N LEU A 57 6.00 8.49 1.50
CA LEU A 57 5.22 8.09 0.32
C LEU A 57 5.91 6.92 -0.37
N PHE A 58 5.16 5.89 -0.68
CA PHE A 58 5.62 4.78 -1.51
C PHE A 58 4.52 4.36 -2.49
N ALA A 59 4.64 4.76 -3.74
CA ALA A 59 3.59 4.62 -4.75
C ALA A 59 2.27 5.21 -4.22
N ASP A 60 1.22 4.42 -4.12
CA ASP A 60 -0.10 4.78 -3.60
C ASP A 60 -0.24 4.61 -2.07
N GLU A 61 0.82 4.15 -1.39
CA GLU A 61 0.83 4.03 0.07
C GLU A 61 1.40 5.28 0.72
N THR A 62 0.64 5.85 1.67
CA THR A 62 1.08 6.99 2.50
C THR A 62 1.19 6.55 3.95
N LYS A 63 2.29 6.89 4.60
CA LYS A 63 2.55 6.60 6.02
C LYS A 63 2.89 7.86 6.76
N ILE A 64 2.29 8.02 7.93
CA ILE A 64 2.48 9.16 8.81
C ILE A 64 3.00 8.65 10.13
N TYR A 65 4.02 9.32 10.67
CA TYR A 65 4.61 9.00 11.97
C TYR A 65 4.62 10.22 12.85
N LYS A 66 4.21 10.04 14.08
CA LYS A 66 4.30 11.06 15.12
C LYS A 66 4.61 10.39 16.46
N GLU A 67 5.53 10.97 17.21
CA GLU A 67 5.74 10.59 18.59
C GLU A 67 4.59 11.14 19.43
N ILE A 68 3.97 10.26 20.23
CA ILE A 68 2.84 10.60 21.08
C ILE A 68 3.30 10.52 22.55
N SER A 69 3.49 11.65 23.17
CA SER A 69 3.90 11.79 24.57
C SER A 69 2.77 12.32 25.46
N CYS A 70 1.82 13.06 24.89
CA CYS A 70 0.69 13.66 25.58
C CYS A 70 -0.58 13.67 24.72
N GLU A 71 -1.71 14.09 25.28
CA GLU A 71 -3.00 14.17 24.56
C GLU A 71 -2.99 15.23 23.44
N ASP A 72 -2.18 16.27 23.58
CA ASP A 72 -2.03 17.29 22.53
C ASP A 72 -1.39 16.70 21.27
N ASP A 73 -0.48 15.72 21.42
CA ASP A 73 0.12 15.02 20.29
C ASP A 73 -0.91 14.19 19.55
N VAL A 74 -1.85 13.57 20.26
CA VAL A 74 -2.97 12.82 19.68
C VAL A 74 -3.85 13.75 18.87
N SER A 75 -4.26 14.87 19.46
CA SER A 75 -5.06 15.90 18.78
C SER A 75 -4.31 16.49 17.57
N GLY A 76 -2.99 16.67 17.70
CA GLY A 76 -2.15 17.12 16.62
C GLY A 76 -2.05 16.13 15.46
N LEU A 77 -2.01 14.82 15.73
CA LEU A 77 -2.03 13.80 14.67
C LEU A 77 -3.40 13.77 13.97
N GLN A 78 -4.51 13.94 14.71
CA GLN A 78 -5.82 14.06 14.09
C GLN A 78 -5.91 15.31 13.20
N ALA A 79 -5.38 16.45 13.64
CA ALA A 79 -5.34 17.66 12.83
C ALA A 79 -4.52 17.46 11.52
N ASP A 80 -3.44 16.70 11.57
CA ASP A 80 -2.66 16.33 10.38
C ASP A 80 -3.50 15.43 9.43
N LEU A 81 -4.29 14.47 9.95
CA LEU A 81 -5.22 13.66 9.15
C LEU A 81 -6.30 14.53 8.49
N ASP A 82 -6.84 15.52 9.22
CA ASP A 82 -7.83 16.44 8.68
C ASP A 82 -7.25 17.31 7.54
N GLN A 83 -5.97 17.70 7.63
CA GLN A 83 -5.29 18.41 6.53
C GLN A 83 -5.10 17.52 5.30
N LEU A 84 -4.73 16.25 5.50
CA LEU A 84 -4.65 15.27 4.41
C LEU A 84 -6.00 15.04 3.75
N GLN A 85 -7.09 15.01 4.54
CA GLN A 85 -8.43 14.91 3.98
C GLN A 85 -8.75 16.11 3.08
N LYS A 86 -8.44 17.34 3.50
CA LYS A 86 -8.63 18.55 2.68
C LYS A 86 -7.78 18.53 1.42
N TRP A 87 -6.54 18.06 1.52
CA TRP A 87 -5.67 17.85 0.37
C TRP A 87 -6.29 16.86 -0.62
N SER A 88 -6.74 15.72 -0.11
CA SER A 88 -7.43 14.66 -0.86
C SER A 88 -8.66 15.19 -1.61
N ASP A 89 -9.46 16.05 -0.95
CA ASP A 89 -10.63 16.66 -1.55
C ASP A 89 -10.28 17.65 -2.65
N THR A 90 -9.21 18.43 -2.44
CA THR A 90 -8.73 19.42 -3.41
C THR A 90 -8.19 18.77 -4.67
N TRP A 91 -7.40 17.73 -4.51
CA TRP A 91 -6.74 17.03 -5.61
C TRP A 91 -7.56 15.86 -6.18
N LEU A 92 -8.75 15.59 -5.64
CA LEU A 92 -9.64 14.50 -6.06
C LEU A 92 -8.99 13.10 -5.98
N LEU A 93 -7.99 12.93 -5.11
CA LEU A 93 -7.34 11.67 -4.80
C LEU A 93 -7.88 11.13 -3.47
N LYS A 94 -8.95 10.36 -3.51
CA LYS A 94 -9.68 9.96 -2.31
C LYS A 94 -8.95 8.86 -1.53
N PHE A 95 -8.82 9.08 -0.21
CA PHE A 95 -8.43 8.02 0.71
C PHE A 95 -9.56 7.00 0.88
N HIS A 96 -9.20 5.79 1.26
CA HIS A 96 -10.16 4.73 1.55
C HIS A 96 -10.08 4.37 3.04
N PRO A 97 -10.89 4.99 3.92
CA PRO A 97 -10.74 4.86 5.38
C PRO A 97 -10.73 3.42 5.88
N ASN A 98 -11.55 2.53 5.29
CA ASN A 98 -11.59 1.12 5.66
C ASN A 98 -10.29 0.34 5.33
N LYS A 99 -9.37 0.91 4.56
CA LYS A 99 -8.04 0.34 4.29
C LYS A 99 -6.95 1.02 5.12
N CYS A 100 -7.25 2.19 5.70
CA CYS A 100 -6.34 2.91 6.56
C CYS A 100 -6.30 2.26 7.94
N LYS A 101 -5.13 2.17 8.53
CA LYS A 101 -4.94 1.55 9.83
C LYS A 101 -4.00 2.37 10.68
N VAL A 102 -4.21 2.29 11.97
CA VAL A 102 -3.36 2.91 12.98
C VAL A 102 -2.60 1.82 13.71
N MET A 103 -1.30 2.01 13.89
CA MET A 103 -0.47 1.12 14.67
C MET A 103 0.36 1.92 15.67
N THR A 104 0.23 1.58 16.94
CA THR A 104 1.08 2.16 17.98
C THR A 104 2.30 1.26 18.18
N VAL A 105 3.48 1.81 17.94
CA VAL A 105 4.75 1.13 18.20
C VAL A 105 5.23 1.53 19.60
N SER A 106 5.32 0.59 20.52
CA SER A 106 5.76 0.86 21.89
C SER A 106 6.29 -0.40 22.56
N ASN A 107 7.41 -0.25 23.26
CA ASN A 107 7.94 -1.29 24.15
C ASN A 107 7.29 -1.28 25.55
N LYS A 108 6.41 -0.29 25.84
CA LYS A 108 5.76 -0.15 27.13
C LYS A 108 4.39 -0.82 27.08
N THR A 109 4.21 -1.82 27.92
CA THR A 109 2.95 -2.57 28.10
C THR A 109 1.79 -1.71 28.65
N LYS A 110 2.03 -0.45 29.02
CA LYS A 110 1.06 0.41 29.74
C LYS A 110 0.51 1.61 28.97
N LEU A 111 0.87 1.83 27.71
CA LEU A 111 0.20 2.84 26.89
C LEU A 111 -0.99 2.19 26.17
N GLU A 112 -2.00 1.83 26.93
CA GLU A 112 -3.37 1.65 26.43
C GLU A 112 -4.00 3.03 26.15
N ASN A 113 -3.30 3.89 25.43
CA ASN A 113 -3.98 5.04 24.85
C ASN A 113 -4.82 4.50 23.70
N LYS A 114 -6.08 4.23 23.98
CA LYS A 114 -7.13 4.05 23.00
C LYS A 114 -7.40 5.41 22.32
N SER A 115 -6.37 5.97 21.70
CA SER A 115 -6.55 7.13 20.85
C SER A 115 -7.27 6.64 19.60
N SER A 116 -8.50 7.06 19.39
CA SER A 116 -9.20 6.82 18.13
C SER A 116 -8.89 7.93 17.17
N TYR A 117 -8.65 7.55 15.93
CA TYR A 117 -8.44 8.46 14.82
C TYR A 117 -9.49 8.19 13.75
N HIS A 118 -9.86 9.23 13.02
CA HIS A 118 -10.89 9.11 12.00
C HIS A 118 -10.52 9.79 10.69
N LEU A 119 -11.14 9.35 9.62
CA LEU A 119 -11.17 9.99 8.31
C LEU A 119 -12.61 10.00 7.80
N TYR A 120 -12.89 10.80 6.79
CA TYR A 120 -14.20 10.86 6.17
C TYR A 120 -14.23 10.01 4.90
N ASN A 121 -15.33 9.26 4.72
CA ASN A 121 -15.56 8.51 3.48
C ASN A 121 -16.07 9.44 2.36
N ASN A 122 -16.29 8.88 1.17
CA ASN A 122 -16.79 9.64 0.02
C ASN A 122 -18.20 10.24 0.21
N GLU A 123 -18.94 9.75 1.19
CA GLU A 123 -20.30 10.19 1.54
C GLU A 123 -20.29 11.28 2.63
N GLY A 124 -19.09 11.61 3.14
CA GLY A 124 -18.89 12.59 4.21
C GLY A 124 -19.18 12.04 5.61
N GLU A 125 -19.27 10.72 5.75
CA GLU A 125 -19.43 10.05 7.04
C GLU A 125 -18.07 9.84 7.70
N GLU A 126 -18.03 10.08 9.01
CA GLU A 126 -16.86 9.84 9.84
C GLU A 126 -16.64 8.33 10.02
N VAL A 127 -15.44 7.87 9.71
CA VAL A 127 -15.04 6.47 9.85
C VAL A 127 -13.84 6.38 10.78
N GLU A 128 -14.00 5.68 11.89
CA GLU A 128 -12.92 5.39 12.83
C GLU A 128 -11.91 4.43 12.19
N LEU A 129 -10.62 4.75 12.33
CA LEU A 129 -9.56 3.93 11.77
C LEU A 129 -9.28 2.71 12.64
N GLU A 130 -9.17 1.55 12.00
CA GLU A 130 -8.90 0.29 12.69
C GLU A 130 -7.50 0.29 13.33
N MET A 131 -7.44 -0.08 14.61
CA MET A 131 -6.16 -0.30 15.31
C MET A 131 -5.59 -1.66 14.93
N SER A 132 -4.33 -1.67 14.47
CA SER A 132 -3.63 -2.89 14.08
C SER A 132 -2.46 -3.20 15.00
N GLU A 133 -2.26 -4.48 15.30
CA GLU A 133 -1.09 -4.96 16.04
C GLU A 133 0.12 -5.26 15.14
N GLY A 134 -0.09 -5.25 13.84
CA GLY A 134 0.97 -5.47 12.87
C GLY A 134 0.51 -5.30 11.44
N GLU A 135 1.27 -4.54 10.69
CA GLU A 135 1.00 -4.20 9.30
C GLU A 135 2.14 -4.62 8.37
N LYS A 136 1.76 -4.88 7.14
CA LYS A 136 2.73 -5.22 6.11
C LYS A 136 3.22 -3.95 5.42
N ASP A 137 4.50 -3.65 5.63
CA ASP A 137 5.18 -2.51 5.04
C ASP A 137 6.25 -2.97 4.06
N ILE A 138 6.16 -2.59 2.79
CA ILE A 138 7.12 -2.94 1.71
C ILE A 138 7.55 -4.43 1.79
N ARG A 139 6.54 -5.32 1.91
CA ARG A 139 6.70 -6.78 2.06
C ARG A 139 7.31 -7.26 3.38
N VAL A 140 7.57 -6.38 4.34
CA VAL A 140 7.96 -6.72 5.71
C VAL A 140 6.73 -6.63 6.60
N LEU A 141 6.49 -7.65 7.41
CA LEU A 141 5.46 -7.59 8.45
C LEU A 141 6.09 -6.93 9.68
N VAL A 142 5.64 -5.72 9.96
CA VAL A 142 6.05 -4.93 11.13
C VAL A 142 5.02 -5.16 12.22
N ASP A 143 5.46 -5.51 13.42
CA ASP A 143 4.60 -5.66 14.59
C ASP A 143 4.83 -4.52 15.59
N ARG A 144 3.86 -4.33 16.49
CA ARG A 144 3.84 -3.28 17.52
C ARG A 144 5.13 -3.20 18.35
N ASN A 145 5.78 -4.34 18.58
CA ASN A 145 6.99 -4.43 19.40
C ASN A 145 8.28 -4.38 18.57
N LEU A 146 8.18 -4.24 17.23
CA LEU A 146 9.28 -4.33 16.29
C LEU A 146 10.11 -5.62 16.44
N SER A 147 9.46 -6.72 16.83
CA SER A 147 10.13 -8.01 17.04
C SER A 147 10.43 -8.74 15.74
N PHE A 148 9.64 -8.47 14.70
CA PHE A 148 9.68 -9.13 13.40
C PHE A 148 9.53 -10.67 13.44
N SER A 149 9.21 -11.25 14.60
CA SER A 149 9.13 -12.70 14.78
C SER A 149 8.11 -13.35 13.86
N LYS A 150 6.93 -12.73 13.69
CA LYS A 150 5.89 -13.19 12.77
C LYS A 150 6.39 -13.16 11.32
N HIS A 151 7.11 -12.09 10.94
CA HIS A 151 7.68 -11.96 9.60
C HIS A 151 8.69 -13.09 9.30
N ILE A 152 9.65 -13.28 10.21
CA ILE A 152 10.69 -14.31 10.09
C ILE A 152 10.04 -15.69 9.96
N THR A 153 9.10 -16.02 10.84
CA THR A 153 8.38 -17.30 10.81
C THR A 153 7.66 -17.53 9.48
N GLN A 154 6.97 -16.51 8.96
CA GLN A 154 6.30 -16.61 7.65
C GLN A 154 7.29 -16.85 6.51
N LYS A 155 8.45 -16.17 6.51
CA LYS A 155 9.48 -16.36 5.48
C LYS A 155 10.11 -17.73 5.54
N VAL A 156 10.43 -18.22 6.74
CA VAL A 156 10.96 -19.58 6.94
C VAL A 156 9.97 -20.63 6.45
N ASN A 157 8.70 -20.53 6.83
CA ASN A 157 7.66 -21.47 6.42
C ASN A 157 7.48 -21.48 4.89
N LYS A 158 7.47 -20.28 4.26
CA LYS A 158 7.39 -20.18 2.80
C LYS A 158 8.60 -20.82 2.12
N THR A 159 9.81 -20.59 2.64
CA THR A 159 11.04 -21.18 2.11
C THR A 159 10.99 -22.70 2.23
N ASN A 160 10.60 -23.25 3.39
CA ASN A 160 10.46 -24.69 3.59
C ASN A 160 9.43 -25.32 2.65
N SER A 161 8.31 -24.64 2.39
CA SER A 161 7.31 -25.09 1.41
C SER A 161 7.89 -25.17 0.00
N ILE A 162 8.64 -24.15 -0.44
CA ILE A 162 9.29 -24.12 -1.76
C ILE A 162 10.35 -25.23 -1.86
N MET A 163 11.17 -25.41 -0.80
CA MET A 163 12.16 -26.51 -0.76
C MET A 163 11.49 -27.87 -0.85
N GLY A 164 10.34 -28.06 -0.22
CA GLY A 164 9.53 -29.28 -0.33
C GLY A 164 9.09 -29.54 -1.77
N LEU A 165 8.62 -28.53 -2.47
CA LEU A 165 8.24 -28.61 -3.88
C LEU A 165 9.44 -28.98 -4.77
N ILE A 166 10.58 -28.33 -4.60
CA ILE A 166 11.81 -28.61 -5.37
C ILE A 166 12.25 -30.07 -5.16
N ARG A 167 12.29 -30.57 -3.92
CA ARG A 167 12.62 -31.94 -3.61
C ARG A 167 11.68 -32.95 -4.27
N ASN A 168 10.40 -32.69 -4.27
CA ASN A 168 9.40 -33.53 -4.90
C ASN A 168 9.58 -33.56 -6.42
N THR A 169 9.80 -32.39 -7.03
CA THR A 169 10.05 -32.31 -8.48
C THR A 169 11.33 -33.05 -8.90
N GLN A 170 12.40 -32.90 -8.12
CA GLN A 170 13.64 -33.64 -8.39
C GLN A 170 13.47 -35.16 -8.29
N ARG A 171 12.64 -35.63 -7.33
CA ARG A 171 12.34 -37.07 -7.21
C ARG A 171 11.54 -37.60 -8.39
N GLN A 172 10.66 -36.79 -8.97
CA GLN A 172 9.85 -37.19 -10.14
C GLN A 172 10.60 -37.09 -11.47
N CYS A 173 11.50 -36.12 -11.63
CA CYS A 173 12.19 -35.84 -12.89
C CYS A 173 13.59 -36.51 -12.99
N GLY A 174 14.05 -37.19 -11.96
CA GLY A 174 15.43 -37.75 -11.92
C GLY A 174 16.51 -36.65 -11.75
N PRO A 175 17.80 -37.00 -11.70
CA PRO A 175 18.86 -36.02 -11.54
C PRO A 175 18.92 -35.08 -12.73
N LEU A 176 18.73 -33.78 -12.50
CA LEU A 176 18.94 -32.73 -13.48
C LEU A 176 20.42 -32.68 -13.88
N THR A 177 20.75 -33.26 -15.02
CA THR A 177 22.10 -33.16 -15.61
C THR A 177 22.22 -31.75 -16.21
N LEU A 178 22.83 -30.83 -15.49
CA LEU A 178 23.26 -29.53 -16.03
C LEU A 178 24.36 -29.81 -17.10
N ARG A 179 23.98 -29.93 -18.36
CA ARG A 179 24.93 -29.83 -19.46
C ARG A 179 25.38 -28.37 -19.56
N ARG A 180 26.57 -28.06 -19.07
CA ARG A 180 27.30 -26.87 -19.46
C ARG A 180 27.63 -26.98 -20.95
N THR A 181 26.90 -26.29 -21.80
CA THR A 181 27.38 -25.95 -23.14
C THR A 181 28.33 -24.76 -22.99
N LEU A 182 29.63 -25.06 -22.95
CA LEU A 182 30.67 -24.07 -23.19
C LEU A 182 30.78 -23.92 -24.71
N ASN A 183 30.43 -22.76 -25.22
CA ASN A 183 30.88 -22.17 -26.47
C ASN A 183 31.53 -20.84 -26.16
#